data_8738fdbebcfcf321ef8065c8b0ac5149
#
_entry.id   8738fdbebcfcf321ef8065c8b0ac5149
#
_cell.length_a   1.000
_cell.length_b   1.000
_cell.length_c   1.000
_cell.angle_alpha   90.00
_cell.angle_beta   90.00
_cell.angle_gamma   90.00
#
_symmetry.space_group_name_H-M   'P 1'
#
loop_
_entity.id
_entity.type
_entity.pdbx_description
1 polymer ?
#
loop_
_entity_poly.entity_id
_entity_poly.type
_entity_poly.pdbx_seq_one_letter_code
_entity_poly.pdbx_strand_id
1 'polypeptide(L)'
;LAPTSSTTASLAMGDALAVALLEARGFTADDFARSHPAGALGRRLLLHITDVMHAGDDVPRVGPDATVSEALVEMSRKRLGMTAVVDDDGRLLGLYTDGDLRRSRIDSVMTRAPRTIDADALAVEAAQLMETHKINALLVIDGERRVVGALNIHDLLRARVV
;
A
#
# COMPACT_ATOMS: atom_id res chain seq x y z
N LEU A 1 44.98 30.48 -9.36
CA LEU A 1 44.43 29.43 -10.24
C LEU A 1 43.67 28.43 -9.41
N ALA A 2 42.37 28.34 -9.59
CA ALA A 2 41.52 27.34 -8.86
C ALA A 2 41.56 26.02 -9.64
N PRO A 3 41.76 24.86 -8.98
CA PRO A 3 41.88 23.55 -9.63
C PRO A 3 40.51 22.96 -10.00
N THR A 4 39.70 23.70 -10.80
CA THR A 4 38.30 23.34 -11.05
C THR A 4 38.17 22.09 -11.95
N SER A 5 38.90 22.00 -13.03
CA SER A 5 38.81 20.85 -13.98
C SER A 5 39.37 19.57 -13.36
N SER A 6 40.49 19.67 -12.63
CA SER A 6 41.09 18.50 -11.98
C SER A 6 40.22 17.96 -10.83
N THR A 7 39.57 18.81 -10.04
CA THR A 7 38.66 18.39 -8.98
C THR A 7 37.40 17.72 -9.53
N THR A 8 36.85 18.29 -10.61
CA THR A 8 35.68 17.67 -11.28
C THR A 8 36.03 16.28 -11.85
N ALA A 9 37.18 16.15 -12.51
CA ALA A 9 37.62 14.86 -13.04
C ALA A 9 37.91 13.85 -11.94
N SER A 10 38.50 14.27 -10.81
CA SER A 10 38.74 13.39 -9.65
C SER A 10 37.45 12.91 -8.97
N LEU A 11 36.44 13.79 -8.84
CA LEU A 11 35.13 13.43 -8.33
C LEU A 11 34.42 12.41 -9.25
N ALA A 12 34.41 12.70 -10.57
CA ALA A 12 33.78 11.79 -11.54
C ALA A 12 34.46 10.41 -11.55
N MET A 13 35.80 10.37 -11.43
CA MET A 13 36.55 9.10 -11.34
C MET A 13 36.22 8.37 -10.01
N GLY A 14 36.14 9.11 -8.90
CA GLY A 14 35.77 8.55 -7.61
C GLY A 14 34.36 7.95 -7.61
N ASP A 15 33.41 8.64 -8.20
CA ASP A 15 32.02 8.15 -8.35
C ASP A 15 31.97 6.91 -9.25
N ALA A 16 32.65 6.91 -10.39
CA ALA A 16 32.71 5.76 -11.29
C ALA A 16 33.32 4.52 -10.59
N LEU A 17 34.37 4.71 -9.81
CA LEU A 17 35.01 3.63 -9.04
C LEU A 17 34.08 3.14 -7.93
N ALA A 18 33.39 4.02 -7.24
CA ALA A 18 32.41 3.66 -6.20
C ALA A 18 31.29 2.79 -6.78
N VAL A 19 30.70 3.19 -7.91
CA VAL A 19 29.66 2.42 -8.61
C VAL A 19 30.18 1.05 -9.04
N ALA A 20 31.35 0.97 -9.65
CA ALA A 20 31.97 -0.29 -10.07
C ALA A 20 32.21 -1.23 -8.86
N LEU A 21 32.61 -0.68 -7.71
CA LEU A 21 32.79 -1.46 -6.48
C LEU A 21 31.47 -1.94 -5.89
N LEU A 22 30.41 -1.15 -5.96
CA LEU A 22 29.06 -1.57 -5.54
C LEU A 22 28.58 -2.76 -6.37
N GLU A 23 28.71 -2.67 -7.70
CA GLU A 23 28.37 -3.77 -8.61
C GLU A 23 29.21 -5.03 -8.34
N ALA A 24 30.52 -4.87 -8.21
CA ALA A 24 31.43 -5.99 -7.94
C ALA A 24 31.15 -6.70 -6.60
N ARG A 25 30.58 -5.99 -5.61
CA ARG A 25 30.17 -6.54 -4.31
C ARG A 25 28.76 -7.09 -4.31
N GLY A 26 28.02 -6.98 -5.40
CA GLY A 26 26.59 -7.37 -5.46
C GLY A 26 25.72 -6.55 -4.53
N PHE A 27 26.06 -5.26 -4.28
CA PHE A 27 25.32 -4.37 -3.39
C PHE A 27 23.93 -4.10 -3.98
N THR A 28 22.90 -4.41 -3.21
CA THR A 28 21.49 -4.34 -3.63
C THR A 28 20.79 -3.06 -3.14
N ALA A 29 19.59 -2.81 -3.67
CA ALA A 29 18.71 -1.77 -3.15
C ALA A 29 18.36 -1.98 -1.67
N ASP A 30 18.23 -3.25 -1.23
CA ASP A 30 18.00 -3.61 0.16
C ASP A 30 19.18 -3.26 1.08
N ASP A 31 20.40 -3.48 0.60
CA ASP A 31 21.60 -3.09 1.34
C ASP A 31 21.70 -1.57 1.49
N PHE A 32 21.34 -0.84 0.44
CA PHE A 32 21.24 0.62 0.50
C PHE A 32 20.18 1.08 1.51
N ALA A 33 18.99 0.50 1.45
CA ALA A 33 17.88 0.82 2.34
C ALA A 33 18.24 0.55 3.81
N ARG A 34 18.89 -0.58 4.09
CA ARG A 34 19.42 -0.92 5.45
C ARG A 34 20.47 0.07 5.94
N SER A 35 21.28 0.59 5.03
CA SER A 35 22.32 1.59 5.37
C SER A 35 21.72 2.99 5.65
N HIS A 36 20.53 3.30 5.10
CA HIS A 36 19.87 4.59 5.18
C HIS A 36 18.37 4.47 5.57
N PRO A 37 18.02 3.81 6.67
CA PRO A 37 16.62 3.46 7.00
C PRO A 37 15.73 4.68 7.26
N ALA A 38 16.30 5.79 7.75
CA ALA A 38 15.56 7.02 8.05
C ALA A 38 15.29 7.91 6.82
N GLY A 39 15.92 7.63 5.67
CA GLY A 39 15.76 8.39 4.43
C GLY A 39 14.44 8.11 3.73
N ALA A 40 13.97 9.06 2.89
CA ALA A 40 12.77 8.86 2.08
C ALA A 40 12.90 7.64 1.14
N LEU A 41 14.08 7.42 0.57
CA LEU A 41 14.34 6.28 -0.30
C LEU A 41 14.36 4.96 0.48
N GLY A 42 14.96 4.93 1.68
CA GLY A 42 14.96 3.75 2.55
C GLY A 42 13.54 3.30 2.91
N ARG A 43 12.67 4.24 3.30
CA ARG A 43 11.26 3.94 3.57
C ARG A 43 10.52 3.35 2.37
N ARG A 44 10.72 3.90 1.17
CA ARG A 44 10.09 3.39 -0.06
C ARG A 44 10.51 1.97 -0.41
N LEU A 45 11.72 1.59 -0.07
CA LEU A 45 12.29 0.27 -0.38
C LEU A 45 12.03 -0.78 0.70
N LEU A 46 11.74 -0.38 1.95
CA LEU A 46 11.62 -1.31 3.09
C LEU A 46 10.22 -1.41 3.68
N LEU A 47 9.34 -0.40 3.50
CA LEU A 47 7.99 -0.44 4.09
C LEU A 47 7.09 -1.39 3.30
N HIS A 48 6.64 -2.45 3.98
CA HIS A 48 5.63 -3.37 3.48
C HIS A 48 4.21 -2.89 3.80
N ILE A 49 3.23 -3.44 3.12
CA ILE A 49 1.81 -3.16 3.37
C ILE A 49 1.44 -3.49 4.82
N THR A 50 1.94 -4.59 5.36
CA THR A 50 1.72 -5.03 6.74
C THR A 50 2.17 -4.00 7.79
N ASP A 51 3.12 -3.12 7.46
CA ASP A 51 3.61 -2.08 8.37
C ASP A 51 2.70 -0.86 8.46
N VAL A 52 1.80 -0.69 7.48
CA VAL A 52 0.96 0.53 7.32
C VAL A 52 -0.54 0.24 7.27
N MET A 53 -0.96 -1.01 7.02
CA MET A 53 -2.37 -1.39 6.92
C MET A 53 -3.05 -1.41 8.27
N HIS A 54 -4.36 -1.20 8.28
CA HIS A 54 -5.23 -1.59 9.37
C HIS A 54 -5.47 -3.10 9.31
N ALA A 55 -5.46 -3.80 10.43
CA ALA A 55 -5.61 -5.25 10.51
C ALA A 55 -6.59 -5.66 11.62
N GLY A 56 -6.98 -6.92 11.66
CA GLY A 56 -7.87 -7.47 12.68
C GLY A 56 -9.23 -6.76 12.71
N ASP A 57 -9.62 -6.30 13.90
CA ASP A 57 -10.91 -5.64 14.13
C ASP A 57 -10.99 -4.23 13.52
N ASP A 58 -9.88 -3.62 13.12
CA ASP A 58 -9.89 -2.30 12.49
C ASP A 58 -10.22 -2.35 10.98
N VAL A 59 -10.30 -3.54 10.39
CA VAL A 59 -10.74 -3.72 9.00
C VAL A 59 -12.26 -3.69 8.93
N PRO A 60 -12.87 -2.75 8.15
CA PRO A 60 -14.32 -2.73 7.98
C PRO A 60 -14.80 -3.94 7.19
N ARG A 61 -15.66 -4.77 7.79
CA ARG A 61 -16.16 -6.02 7.19
C ARG A 61 -17.64 -6.19 7.47
N VAL A 62 -18.37 -6.72 6.48
CA VAL A 62 -19.76 -7.17 6.62
C VAL A 62 -19.97 -8.47 5.83
N GLY A 63 -20.98 -9.24 6.22
CA GLY A 63 -21.41 -10.42 5.44
C GLY A 63 -22.23 -10.02 4.20
N PRO A 64 -22.47 -10.96 3.27
CA PRO A 64 -23.21 -10.70 2.03
C PRO A 64 -24.68 -10.40 2.25
N ASP A 65 -25.24 -10.83 3.39
CA ASP A 65 -26.65 -10.59 3.78
C ASP A 65 -26.86 -9.26 4.54
N ALA A 66 -25.77 -8.57 4.88
CA ALA A 66 -25.84 -7.28 5.55
C ALA A 66 -26.61 -6.24 4.73
N THR A 67 -27.28 -5.35 5.43
CA THR A 67 -27.90 -4.17 4.81
C THR A 67 -26.85 -3.12 4.47
N VAL A 68 -27.15 -2.26 3.49
CA VAL A 68 -26.32 -1.10 3.16
C VAL A 68 -26.14 -0.18 4.39
N SER A 69 -27.16 -0.10 5.26
CA SER A 69 -27.07 0.70 6.51
C SER A 69 -26.01 0.14 7.45
N GLU A 70 -25.94 -1.17 7.63
CA GLU A 70 -24.91 -1.81 8.47
C GLU A 70 -23.52 -1.60 7.89
N ALA A 71 -23.35 -1.72 6.56
CA ALA A 71 -22.09 -1.45 5.88
C ALA A 71 -21.64 0.01 6.06
N LEU A 72 -22.55 0.98 5.98
CA LEU A 72 -22.27 2.40 6.20
C LEU A 72 -21.88 2.69 7.66
N VAL A 73 -22.55 2.06 8.63
CA VAL A 73 -22.19 2.19 10.05
C VAL A 73 -20.77 1.64 10.29
N GLU A 74 -20.46 0.47 9.75
CA GLU A 74 -19.13 -0.14 9.88
C GLU A 74 -18.04 0.74 9.22
N MET A 75 -18.30 1.23 8.00
CA MET A 75 -17.43 2.16 7.28
C MET A 75 -17.16 3.43 8.09
N SER A 76 -18.20 4.05 8.64
CA SER A 76 -18.11 5.27 9.44
C SER A 76 -17.34 5.04 10.74
N ARG A 77 -17.55 3.89 11.39
CA ARG A 77 -16.87 3.51 12.62
C ARG A 77 -15.37 3.35 12.42
N LYS A 78 -14.96 2.70 11.31
CA LYS A 78 -13.56 2.40 10.99
C LYS A 78 -12.85 3.51 10.19
N ARG A 79 -13.59 4.46 9.62
CA ARG A 79 -13.09 5.67 8.91
C ARG A 79 -12.17 5.40 7.72
N LEU A 80 -12.36 4.28 7.04
CA LEU A 80 -11.55 3.91 5.86
C LEU A 80 -12.22 4.24 4.51
N GLY A 81 -13.49 4.74 4.53
CA GLY A 81 -14.23 5.12 3.32
C GLY A 81 -14.63 3.92 2.45
N MET A 82 -14.49 2.71 2.97
CA MET A 82 -14.85 1.46 2.29
C MET A 82 -15.24 0.38 3.31
N THR A 83 -15.93 -0.66 2.85
CA THR A 83 -16.26 -1.86 3.64
C THR A 83 -16.09 -3.10 2.77
N ALA A 84 -15.34 -4.08 3.27
CA ALA A 84 -15.21 -5.39 2.63
C ALA A 84 -16.49 -6.19 2.83
N VAL A 85 -16.97 -6.83 1.77
CA VAL A 85 -18.00 -7.87 1.86
C VAL A 85 -17.30 -9.23 1.82
N VAL A 86 -17.42 -9.99 2.89
CA VAL A 86 -16.71 -11.26 3.06
C VAL A 86 -17.69 -12.40 3.35
N ASP A 87 -17.30 -13.62 3.00
CA ASP A 87 -18.01 -14.83 3.42
C ASP A 87 -17.64 -15.25 4.86
N ASP A 88 -18.22 -16.36 5.33
CA ASP A 88 -17.98 -16.90 6.67
C ASP A 88 -16.52 -17.32 6.91
N ASP A 89 -15.77 -17.61 5.86
CA ASP A 89 -14.35 -17.94 5.91
C ASP A 89 -13.45 -16.69 5.82
N GLY A 90 -14.04 -15.48 5.70
CA GLY A 90 -13.33 -14.21 5.57
C GLY A 90 -12.81 -13.92 4.17
N ARG A 91 -13.24 -14.70 3.16
CA ARG A 91 -12.84 -14.47 1.77
C ARG A 91 -13.59 -13.29 1.17
N LEU A 92 -12.88 -12.51 0.39
CA LEU A 92 -13.43 -11.31 -0.26
C LEU A 92 -14.45 -11.69 -1.35
N LEU A 93 -15.69 -11.26 -1.15
CA LEU A 93 -16.77 -11.33 -2.14
C LEU A 93 -16.90 -10.02 -2.93
N GLY A 94 -16.66 -8.88 -2.27
CA GLY A 94 -16.79 -7.59 -2.90
C GLY A 94 -16.36 -6.43 -2.00
N LEU A 95 -16.46 -5.24 -2.54
CA LEU A 95 -16.15 -3.98 -1.88
C LEU A 95 -17.32 -3.02 -2.02
N TYR A 96 -17.65 -2.33 -0.94
CA TYR A 96 -18.62 -1.24 -0.90
C TYR A 96 -17.93 0.06 -0.50
N THR A 97 -18.26 1.17 -1.18
CA THR A 97 -17.70 2.50 -0.93
C THR A 97 -18.82 3.56 -0.80
N ASP A 98 -18.49 4.75 -0.30
CA ASP A 98 -19.43 5.87 -0.10
C ASP A 98 -20.22 6.30 -1.36
N GLY A 99 -19.74 5.95 -2.56
CA GLY A 99 -20.39 6.33 -3.83
C GLY A 99 -21.67 5.54 -4.16
N ASP A 100 -21.97 4.45 -3.41
CA ASP A 100 -22.99 3.45 -3.81
C ASP A 100 -24.33 3.56 -3.05
N LEU A 101 -24.71 4.77 -2.64
CA LEU A 101 -25.91 5.03 -1.81
C LEU A 101 -27.23 4.70 -2.50
N ARG A 102 -27.76 3.48 -2.37
CA ARG A 102 -29.17 3.14 -2.58
C ARG A 102 -29.65 2.02 -1.64
N ARG A 103 -30.97 2.03 -1.29
CA ARG A 103 -31.65 1.04 -0.45
C ARG A 103 -31.70 -0.33 -1.12
N SER A 104 -30.64 -1.10 -0.96
CA SER A 104 -30.51 -2.46 -1.52
C SER A 104 -29.69 -3.32 -0.58
N ARG A 105 -29.75 -4.64 -0.72
CA ARG A 105 -28.79 -5.53 -0.04
C ARG A 105 -27.39 -5.23 -0.58
N ILE A 106 -26.38 -5.40 0.27
CA ILE A 106 -24.99 -5.06 -0.07
C ILE A 106 -24.48 -5.86 -1.28
N ASP A 107 -24.90 -7.11 -1.43
CA ASP A 107 -24.56 -8.00 -2.53
C ASP A 107 -25.01 -7.49 -3.92
N SER A 108 -26.03 -6.63 -3.96
CA SER A 108 -26.55 -6.05 -5.22
C SER A 108 -25.86 -4.77 -5.65
N VAL A 109 -25.12 -4.11 -4.74
CA VAL A 109 -24.47 -2.80 -4.99
C VAL A 109 -22.95 -2.83 -4.83
N MET A 110 -22.38 -3.89 -4.26
CA MET A 110 -20.94 -4.01 -4.07
C MET A 110 -20.20 -4.15 -5.40
N THR A 111 -18.97 -3.67 -5.46
CA THR A 111 -18.03 -3.99 -6.53
C THR A 111 -17.50 -5.40 -6.36
N ARG A 112 -17.87 -6.34 -7.28
CA ARG A 112 -17.57 -7.78 -7.17
C ARG A 112 -16.11 -8.15 -7.46
N ALA A 113 -15.38 -7.32 -8.19
CA ALA A 113 -13.97 -7.53 -8.51
C ALA A 113 -13.14 -6.29 -8.14
N PRO A 114 -13.05 -5.96 -6.83
CA PRO A 114 -12.30 -4.79 -6.40
C PRO A 114 -10.80 -4.98 -6.65
N ARG A 115 -10.08 -3.87 -6.78
CA ARG A 115 -8.62 -3.89 -6.72
C ARG A 115 -8.18 -4.19 -5.31
N THR A 116 -7.27 -5.13 -5.18
CA THR A 116 -6.69 -5.57 -3.91
C THR A 116 -5.18 -5.55 -4.02
N ILE A 117 -4.49 -5.63 -2.90
CA ILE A 117 -3.04 -5.75 -2.85
C ILE A 117 -2.67 -6.90 -1.91
N ASP A 118 -1.54 -7.54 -2.17
CA ASP A 118 -1.01 -8.60 -1.33
C ASP A 118 -0.40 -8.03 -0.05
N ALA A 119 -0.49 -8.79 1.04
CA ALA A 119 0.06 -8.40 2.34
C ALA A 119 1.58 -8.23 2.31
N ASP A 120 2.27 -9.00 1.47
CA ASP A 120 3.73 -9.00 1.34
C ASP A 120 4.25 -7.91 0.38
N ALA A 121 3.36 -7.20 -0.33
CA ALA A 121 3.72 -6.13 -1.26
C ALA A 121 4.34 -4.93 -0.53
N LEU A 122 5.12 -4.14 -1.24
CA LEU A 122 5.67 -2.88 -0.71
C LEU A 122 4.60 -1.79 -0.66
N ALA A 123 4.67 -0.93 0.34
CA ALA A 123 3.74 0.19 0.50
C ALA A 123 3.76 1.17 -0.69
N VAL A 124 4.89 1.30 -1.38
CA VAL A 124 5.00 2.10 -2.60
C VAL A 124 4.19 1.53 -3.76
N GLU A 125 4.02 0.22 -3.84
CA GLU A 125 3.19 -0.43 -4.87
C GLU A 125 1.70 -0.11 -4.66
N ALA A 126 1.25 -0.05 -3.39
CA ALA A 126 -0.09 0.42 -3.07
C ALA A 126 -0.33 1.86 -3.54
N ALA A 127 0.64 2.75 -3.32
CA ALA A 127 0.56 4.13 -3.78
C ALA A 127 0.42 4.21 -5.32
N GLN A 128 1.23 3.46 -6.05
CA GLN A 128 1.18 3.39 -7.52
C GLN A 128 -0.16 2.83 -8.02
N LEU A 129 -0.66 1.77 -7.36
CA LEU A 129 -1.94 1.16 -7.70
C LEU A 129 -3.10 2.16 -7.49
N MET A 130 -3.10 2.87 -6.35
CA MET A 130 -4.09 3.91 -6.05
C MET A 130 -4.06 5.05 -7.07
N GLU A 131 -2.86 5.53 -7.44
CA GLU A 131 -2.69 6.59 -8.41
C GLU A 131 -3.15 6.17 -9.81
N THR A 132 -2.73 4.99 -10.26
CA THR A 132 -3.06 4.46 -11.60
C THR A 132 -4.55 4.27 -11.78
N HIS A 133 -5.24 3.77 -10.76
CA HIS A 133 -6.67 3.46 -10.83
C HIS A 133 -7.58 4.56 -10.25
N LYS A 134 -7.00 5.68 -9.78
CA LYS A 134 -7.74 6.81 -9.17
C LYS A 134 -8.63 6.37 -8.01
N ILE A 135 -8.12 5.47 -7.17
CA ILE A 135 -8.78 4.97 -5.97
C ILE A 135 -8.01 5.41 -4.73
N ASN A 136 -8.71 5.63 -3.63
CA ASN A 136 -8.14 6.19 -2.40
C ASN A 136 -7.96 5.14 -1.29
N ALA A 137 -8.40 3.91 -1.52
CA ALA A 137 -8.35 2.85 -0.52
C ALA A 137 -8.19 1.48 -1.20
N LEU A 138 -7.56 0.55 -0.50
CA LEU A 138 -7.32 -0.82 -0.95
C LEU A 138 -7.61 -1.80 0.18
N LEU A 139 -8.17 -2.94 -0.19
CA LEU A 139 -8.19 -4.12 0.67
C LEU A 139 -6.91 -4.92 0.47
N VAL A 140 -6.39 -5.43 1.57
CA VAL A 140 -5.22 -6.31 1.60
C VAL A 140 -5.71 -7.75 1.76
N ILE A 141 -5.25 -8.63 0.88
CA ILE A 141 -5.63 -10.05 0.88
C ILE A 141 -4.40 -10.93 1.04
N ASP A 142 -4.63 -12.13 1.53
CA ASP A 142 -3.64 -13.22 1.52
C ASP A 142 -3.73 -14.06 0.24
N GLY A 143 -2.86 -15.09 0.14
CA GLY A 143 -2.82 -16.02 -0.99
C GLY A 143 -4.11 -16.85 -1.18
N GLU A 144 -4.98 -16.93 -0.17
CA GLU A 144 -6.29 -17.58 -0.24
C GLU A 144 -7.45 -16.59 -0.47
N ARG A 145 -7.13 -15.33 -0.81
CA ARG A 145 -8.07 -14.22 -1.01
C ARG A 145 -8.88 -13.83 0.23
N ARG A 146 -8.40 -14.15 1.43
CA ARG A 146 -9.01 -13.65 2.67
C ARG A 146 -8.56 -12.22 2.93
N VAL A 147 -9.47 -11.40 3.43
CA VAL A 147 -9.17 -10.02 3.80
C VAL A 147 -8.40 -10.01 5.12
N VAL A 148 -7.12 -9.65 5.05
CA VAL A 148 -6.22 -9.56 6.20
C VAL A 148 -5.99 -8.13 6.66
N GLY A 149 -6.23 -7.15 5.77
CA GLY A 149 -6.04 -5.75 6.09
C GLY A 149 -6.78 -4.80 5.17
N ALA A 150 -6.66 -3.53 5.48
CA ALA A 150 -7.19 -2.42 4.69
C ALA A 150 -6.30 -1.19 4.90
N LEU A 151 -6.14 -0.36 3.88
CA LEU A 151 -5.42 0.91 3.96
C LEU A 151 -6.02 1.94 3.02
N ASN A 152 -5.80 3.20 3.34
CA ASN A 152 -6.16 4.32 2.49
C ASN A 152 -4.94 5.19 2.18
N ILE A 153 -5.11 6.18 1.31
CA ILE A 153 -4.03 7.08 0.90
C ILE A 153 -3.42 7.86 2.08
N HIS A 154 -4.22 8.17 3.13
CA HIS A 154 -3.73 8.90 4.30
C HIS A 154 -2.76 8.06 5.15
N ASP A 155 -2.90 6.74 5.16
CA ASP A 155 -1.99 5.83 5.85
C ASP A 155 -0.60 5.87 5.17
N LEU A 156 -0.57 5.88 3.82
CA LEU A 156 0.66 6.00 3.04
C LEU A 156 1.33 7.37 3.19
N LEU A 157 0.53 8.46 3.25
CA LEU A 157 1.03 9.80 3.51
C LEU A 157 1.62 9.90 4.94
N ARG A 158 0.95 9.33 5.94
CA ARG A 158 1.42 9.30 7.32
C ARG A 158 2.72 8.52 7.46
N ALA A 159 2.84 7.41 6.74
CA ALA A 159 4.07 6.61 6.67
C ALA A 159 5.17 7.26 5.81
N ARG A 160 4.89 8.41 5.15
CA ARG A 160 5.80 9.13 4.26
C ARG A 160 6.34 8.26 3.11
N VAL A 161 5.46 7.43 2.55
CA VAL A 161 5.74 6.60 1.36
C VAL A 161 5.58 7.43 0.09
N VAL A 162 4.66 8.39 0.13
CA VAL A 162 4.33 9.36 -0.93
C VAL A 162 4.46 10.78 -0.41
#